data_e738697099ab0015071d22d5cd83a80f
#
_entry.id   e738697099ab0015071d22d5cd83a80f
#
_cell.length_a   1.000
_cell.length_b   1.000
_cell.length_c   1.000
_cell.angle_alpha   90.00
_cell.angle_beta   90.00
_cell.angle_gamma   90.00
#
_symmetry.space_group_name_H-M   'P 1'
#
loop_
_entity.id
_entity.type
_entity.pdbx_description
1 polymer ?
#
loop_
_entity_poly.entity_id
_entity_poly.type
_entity_poly.pdbx_seq_one_letter_code
_entity_poly.pdbx_strand_id
1 'polypeptide(L)'
;MKKFNKITPEGTKDILFEECLSQRTVSERLTHIFKMRGYNEVITPGMEYYDVFDAPNAAIPQYEMYKSTDNKGRLIVFRPDLTLPIARLTATRLQAMEKPIRLYYNQPIYRNRKDLSGRSDETTQAGIELLGASGLKADIEVIAAAVEALSACTENFRLEIGSAKFFGALADELPVSADKKEDIRQTIESKNYAALGDMLDALPKSVYTEAIKKLPRLFGGAEVFAEAEQFCKGHPVLSETLDYMRTLYTALSSLGLDDRLMVDFGLVQRNDYYTGVVFSAYVENYGDAVLMGGRYDTLLKQFDAPMPAIGFAANVDALASVLLDDGRIESCLLYTSPS
;
A
#
# COMPACT_ATOMS: atom_id res chain seq x y z
N MET A 1 31.92 -18.24 -21.64
CA MET A 1 31.02 -18.18 -20.51
C MET A 1 31.13 -16.79 -19.89
N LYS A 2 30.05 -15.98 -19.84
CA LYS A 2 30.07 -14.67 -19.17
C LYS A 2 30.32 -14.91 -17.67
N LYS A 3 31.31 -14.25 -17.08
CA LYS A 3 31.55 -14.29 -15.63
C LYS A 3 30.67 -13.24 -14.95
N PHE A 4 29.81 -13.67 -14.05
CA PHE A 4 28.88 -12.81 -13.29
C PHE A 4 29.49 -12.22 -11.99
N ASN A 5 30.79 -12.42 -11.74
CA ASN A 5 31.48 -12.03 -10.52
C ASN A 5 31.83 -10.51 -10.44
N LYS A 6 31.42 -9.72 -11.39
CA LYS A 6 31.69 -8.26 -11.44
C LYS A 6 30.41 -7.44 -11.65
N ILE A 7 29.25 -8.05 -11.55
CA ILE A 7 27.96 -7.39 -11.73
C ILE A 7 27.01 -7.86 -10.62
N THR A 8 26.06 -7.01 -10.24
CA THR A 8 24.94 -7.39 -9.37
C THR A 8 23.93 -8.21 -10.17
N PRO A 9 23.08 -9.03 -9.50
CA PRO A 9 21.94 -9.65 -10.15
C PRO A 9 21.04 -8.60 -10.80
N GLU A 10 20.36 -9.01 -11.88
CA GLU A 10 19.38 -8.14 -12.55
C GLU A 10 18.30 -7.71 -11.55
N GLY A 11 17.87 -6.45 -11.63
CA GLY A 11 16.90 -5.90 -10.67
C GLY A 11 17.50 -5.49 -9.32
N THR A 12 18.83 -5.63 -9.11
CA THR A 12 19.50 -5.17 -7.88
C THR A 12 20.61 -4.18 -8.20
N LYS A 13 20.98 -3.34 -7.23
CA LYS A 13 22.08 -2.38 -7.37
C LYS A 13 22.86 -2.22 -6.06
N ASP A 14 24.12 -1.84 -6.18
CA ASP A 14 24.87 -1.31 -5.04
C ASP A 14 24.38 0.13 -4.76
N ILE A 15 24.22 0.47 -3.49
CA ILE A 15 23.83 1.80 -3.04
C ILE A 15 25.03 2.46 -2.39
N LEU A 16 25.40 3.66 -2.84
CA LEU A 16 26.64 4.30 -2.45
C LEU A 16 26.41 5.73 -1.94
N PHE A 17 27.29 6.19 -1.05
CA PHE A 17 27.46 7.58 -0.63
C PHE A 17 26.15 8.31 -0.27
N GLU A 18 25.75 9.29 -1.08
CA GLU A 18 24.57 10.14 -0.85
C GLU A 18 23.27 9.32 -0.89
N GLU A 19 23.18 8.31 -1.76
CA GLU A 19 22.03 7.40 -1.76
C GLU A 19 21.92 6.65 -0.43
N CYS A 20 23.05 6.15 0.13
CA CYS A 20 23.04 5.51 1.45
C CYS A 20 22.61 6.47 2.56
N LEU A 21 23.13 7.70 2.51
CA LEU A 21 22.80 8.72 3.51
C LEU A 21 21.32 9.08 3.43
N SER A 22 20.78 9.25 2.22
CA SER A 22 19.39 9.55 2.00
C SER A 22 18.47 8.45 2.52
N GLN A 23 18.74 7.18 2.20
CA GLN A 23 17.97 6.04 2.70
C GLN A 23 17.97 5.96 4.24
N ARG A 24 19.12 6.16 4.87
CA ARG A 24 19.23 6.19 6.33
C ARG A 24 18.42 7.33 6.93
N THR A 25 18.55 8.53 6.36
CA THR A 25 17.81 9.71 6.81
C THR A 25 16.30 9.49 6.75
N VAL A 26 15.78 8.95 5.64
CA VAL A 26 14.36 8.60 5.51
C VAL A 26 13.96 7.54 6.53
N SER A 27 14.74 6.45 6.64
CA SER A 27 14.49 5.39 7.62
C SER A 27 14.41 5.92 9.05
N GLU A 28 15.32 6.79 9.44
CA GLU A 28 15.38 7.39 10.77
C GLU A 28 14.18 8.30 11.03
N ARG A 29 13.80 9.14 10.06
CA ARG A 29 12.62 10.01 10.17
C ARG A 29 11.33 9.21 10.34
N LEU A 30 11.10 8.21 9.49
CA LEU A 30 9.93 7.34 9.55
C LEU A 30 9.85 6.58 10.87
N THR A 31 10.94 5.89 11.24
CA THR A 31 10.96 5.09 12.48
C THR A 31 10.86 5.95 13.74
N HIS A 32 11.35 7.18 13.71
CA HIS A 32 11.15 8.14 14.80
C HIS A 32 9.67 8.44 15.00
N ILE A 33 8.94 8.78 13.94
CA ILE A 33 7.48 9.04 14.00
C ILE A 33 6.73 7.81 14.53
N PHE A 34 7.05 6.60 14.05
CA PHE A 34 6.41 5.38 14.50
C PHE A 34 6.61 5.13 15.99
N LYS A 35 7.84 5.31 16.49
CA LYS A 35 8.16 5.21 17.94
C LYS A 35 7.40 6.23 18.77
N MET A 36 7.36 7.49 18.33
CA MET A 36 6.65 8.57 19.04
C MET A 36 5.15 8.31 19.14
N ARG A 37 4.57 7.58 18.18
CA ARG A 37 3.17 7.14 18.19
C ARG A 37 2.93 5.83 18.94
N GLY A 38 3.96 5.29 19.62
CA GLY A 38 3.84 4.10 20.49
C GLY A 38 3.85 2.77 19.74
N TYR A 39 4.35 2.74 18.50
CA TYR A 39 4.54 1.49 17.77
C TYR A 39 5.86 0.83 18.20
N ASN A 40 5.84 -0.49 18.34
CA ASN A 40 6.99 -1.31 18.72
C ASN A 40 7.64 -1.94 17.50
N GLU A 41 8.97 -1.92 17.46
CA GLU A 41 9.71 -2.50 16.35
C GLU A 41 9.61 -4.02 16.31
N VAL A 42 9.43 -4.55 15.10
CA VAL A 42 9.54 -5.99 14.84
C VAL A 42 10.42 -6.23 13.63
N ILE A 43 11.19 -7.31 13.72
CA ILE A 43 12.03 -7.82 12.63
C ILE A 43 11.56 -9.23 12.30
N THR A 44 11.04 -9.42 11.09
CA THR A 44 10.68 -10.74 10.56
C THR A 44 11.83 -11.32 9.73
N PRO A 45 11.92 -12.65 9.56
CA PRO A 45 12.94 -13.25 8.71
C PRO A 45 12.87 -12.72 7.27
N GLY A 46 14.03 -12.64 6.60
CA GLY A 46 14.11 -12.29 5.17
C GLY A 46 13.57 -13.38 4.24
N MET A 47 13.42 -14.60 4.76
CA MET A 47 12.85 -15.76 4.07
C MET A 47 11.70 -16.33 4.88
N GLU A 48 10.61 -16.65 4.20
CA GLU A 48 9.42 -17.29 4.77
C GLU A 48 9.08 -18.55 4.00
N TYR A 49 8.31 -19.45 4.60
CA TYR A 49 7.71 -20.54 3.82
C TYR A 49 6.73 -19.99 2.81
N TYR A 50 6.72 -20.60 1.63
CA TYR A 50 5.80 -20.21 0.55
C TYR A 50 4.33 -20.19 1.02
N ASP A 51 3.94 -21.11 1.89
CA ASP A 51 2.58 -21.23 2.43
C ASP A 51 2.08 -19.96 3.14
N VAL A 52 2.97 -19.08 3.60
CA VAL A 52 2.61 -17.76 4.18
C VAL A 52 1.96 -16.86 3.13
N PHE A 53 2.34 -17.04 1.87
CA PHE A 53 1.91 -16.21 0.73
C PHE A 53 0.97 -16.93 -0.24
N ASP A 54 0.69 -18.22 -0.02
CA ASP A 54 -0.19 -19.05 -0.88
C ASP A 54 -1.66 -19.03 -0.42
N ALA A 55 -2.11 -17.94 0.16
CA ALA A 55 -3.51 -17.79 0.54
C ALA A 55 -4.35 -17.36 -0.66
N PRO A 56 -5.64 -17.74 -0.72
CA PRO A 56 -6.55 -17.35 -1.81
C PRO A 56 -6.62 -15.84 -2.07
N ASN A 57 -6.32 -15.04 -1.04
CA ASN A 57 -6.29 -13.58 -1.08
C ASN A 57 -4.87 -13.02 -0.98
N ALA A 58 -3.85 -13.80 -1.33
CA ALA A 58 -2.47 -13.32 -1.36
C ALA A 58 -2.31 -12.31 -2.51
N ALA A 59 -2.08 -11.06 -2.14
CA ALA A 59 -1.99 -9.94 -3.06
C ALA A 59 -0.81 -10.01 -4.06
N ILE A 60 0.07 -11.01 -3.91
CA ILE A 60 1.32 -11.07 -4.68
C ILE A 60 1.31 -12.30 -5.58
N PRO A 61 1.34 -12.12 -6.90
CA PRO A 61 1.39 -13.23 -7.83
C PRO A 61 2.64 -14.08 -7.63
N GLN A 62 2.49 -15.37 -7.84
CA GLN A 62 3.59 -16.35 -7.72
C GLN A 62 4.80 -16.02 -8.60
N TYR A 63 4.60 -15.39 -9.77
CA TYR A 63 5.68 -15.01 -10.68
C TYR A 63 6.49 -13.81 -10.21
N GLU A 64 5.96 -13.04 -9.26
CA GLU A 64 6.66 -11.92 -8.61
C GLU A 64 7.49 -12.35 -7.40
N MET A 65 7.44 -13.62 -7.00
CA MET A 65 8.15 -14.12 -5.83
C MET A 65 9.49 -14.76 -6.22
N TYR A 66 10.57 -14.35 -5.58
CA TYR A 66 11.83 -15.07 -5.59
C TYR A 66 11.71 -16.33 -4.74
N LYS A 67 11.84 -17.50 -5.35
CA LYS A 67 11.64 -18.81 -4.72
C LYS A 67 12.95 -19.57 -4.59
N SER A 68 13.09 -20.33 -3.49
CA SER A 68 14.21 -21.23 -3.23
C SER A 68 13.71 -22.43 -2.43
N THR A 69 14.62 -23.32 -2.03
CA THR A 69 14.32 -24.44 -1.13
C THR A 69 15.23 -24.39 0.09
N ASP A 70 14.70 -24.81 1.24
CA ASP A 70 15.53 -25.02 2.42
C ASP A 70 16.32 -26.33 2.32
N ASN A 71 17.14 -26.63 3.32
CA ASN A 71 17.96 -27.85 3.38
C ASN A 71 17.16 -29.16 3.49
N LYS A 72 15.84 -29.10 3.65
CA LYS A 72 14.91 -30.24 3.66
C LYS A 72 14.05 -30.30 2.40
N GLY A 73 14.32 -29.45 1.39
CA GLY A 73 13.57 -29.40 0.14
C GLY A 73 12.22 -28.71 0.24
N ARG A 74 11.92 -27.98 1.33
CA ARG A 74 10.66 -27.24 1.46
C ARG A 74 10.78 -25.89 0.74
N LEU A 75 9.70 -25.50 0.05
CA LEU A 75 9.65 -24.24 -0.70
C LEU A 75 9.66 -23.04 0.24
N ILE A 76 10.61 -22.13 0.02
CA ILE A 76 10.73 -20.85 0.69
C ILE A 76 10.73 -19.73 -0.33
N VAL A 77 10.38 -18.53 0.12
CA VAL A 77 10.42 -17.31 -0.66
C VAL A 77 11.23 -16.24 0.05
N PHE A 78 11.95 -15.42 -0.70
CA PHE A 78 12.41 -14.14 -0.19
C PHE A 78 11.17 -13.26 -0.01
N ARG A 79 10.95 -12.72 1.19
CA ARG A 79 9.68 -12.04 1.51
C ARG A 79 9.37 -10.92 0.51
N PRO A 80 8.25 -11.01 -0.21
CA PRO A 80 7.85 -9.99 -1.16
C PRO A 80 6.99 -8.88 -0.53
N ASP A 81 6.65 -9.05 0.76
CA ASP A 81 5.74 -8.21 1.54
C ASP A 81 6.05 -8.37 3.04
N LEU A 82 5.70 -7.38 3.86
CA LEU A 82 5.92 -7.43 5.31
C LEU A 82 4.63 -7.61 6.11
N THR A 83 3.47 -7.29 5.55
CA THR A 83 2.18 -7.43 6.24
C THR A 83 1.87 -8.89 6.56
N LEU A 84 2.06 -9.82 5.60
CA LEU A 84 1.82 -11.26 5.82
C LEU A 84 2.77 -11.88 6.86
N PRO A 85 4.10 -11.65 6.83
CA PRO A 85 5.01 -12.05 7.90
C PRO A 85 4.62 -11.51 9.28
N ILE A 86 4.14 -10.26 9.35
CA ILE A 86 3.69 -9.64 10.62
C ILE A 86 2.36 -10.27 11.07
N ALA A 87 1.44 -10.55 10.16
CA ALA A 87 0.20 -11.26 10.49
C ALA A 87 0.51 -12.66 11.07
N ARG A 88 1.42 -13.44 10.44
CA ARG A 88 1.91 -14.72 10.96
C ARG A 88 2.59 -14.55 12.33
N LEU A 89 3.47 -13.56 12.48
CA LEU A 89 4.14 -13.27 13.76
C LEU A 89 3.11 -12.98 14.85
N THR A 90 2.13 -12.14 14.56
CA THR A 90 1.05 -11.77 15.50
C THR A 90 0.24 -12.98 15.91
N ALA A 91 -0.16 -13.82 14.97
CA ALA A 91 -0.94 -15.02 15.22
C ALA A 91 -0.18 -16.09 16.05
N THR A 92 1.16 -16.16 15.91
CA THR A 92 1.96 -17.20 16.55
C THR A 92 2.63 -16.78 17.85
N ARG A 93 3.00 -15.50 17.98
CA ARG A 93 3.85 -15.00 19.08
C ARG A 93 3.17 -13.94 19.94
N LEU A 94 2.21 -13.19 19.38
CA LEU A 94 1.64 -12.01 20.03
C LEU A 94 0.14 -12.17 20.31
N GLN A 95 -0.42 -13.36 20.08
CA GLN A 95 -1.86 -13.62 20.22
C GLN A 95 -2.39 -13.31 21.62
N ALA A 96 -1.57 -13.55 22.66
CA ALA A 96 -1.91 -13.30 24.07
C ALA A 96 -1.73 -11.82 24.50
N MET A 97 -1.16 -10.96 23.63
CA MET A 97 -0.98 -9.55 23.97
C MET A 97 -2.32 -8.82 24.02
N GLU A 98 -2.41 -7.82 24.91
CA GLU A 98 -3.52 -6.88 24.96
C GLU A 98 -3.63 -6.09 23.66
N LYS A 99 -4.86 -5.92 23.17
CA LYS A 99 -5.14 -5.19 21.93
C LYS A 99 -5.55 -3.75 22.26
N PRO A 100 -5.25 -2.78 21.39
CA PRO A 100 -4.62 -2.96 20.08
C PRO A 100 -3.10 -3.15 20.16
N ILE A 101 -2.55 -4.01 19.28
CA ILE A 101 -1.12 -4.22 19.12
C ILE A 101 -0.61 -3.24 18.06
N ARG A 102 0.41 -2.47 18.39
CA ARG A 102 1.06 -1.49 17.49
C ARG A 102 2.45 -1.96 17.14
N LEU A 103 2.66 -2.31 15.88
CA LEU A 103 3.94 -2.78 15.36
C LEU A 103 4.43 -1.86 14.24
N TYR A 104 5.75 -1.66 14.18
CA TYR A 104 6.39 -1.04 13.03
C TYR A 104 7.58 -1.87 12.55
N TYR A 105 7.94 -1.66 11.30
CA TYR A 105 9.07 -2.31 10.64
C TYR A 105 9.82 -1.36 9.71
N ASN A 106 11.10 -1.68 9.46
CA ASN A 106 11.93 -1.07 8.42
C ASN A 106 12.87 -2.13 7.87
N GLN A 107 12.49 -2.77 6.77
CA GLN A 107 13.17 -3.96 6.26
C GLN A 107 13.07 -4.08 4.72
N PRO A 108 14.04 -4.73 4.06
CA PRO A 108 13.96 -4.99 2.63
C PRO A 108 12.88 -6.02 2.28
N ILE A 109 12.28 -5.86 1.10
CA ILE A 109 11.43 -6.82 0.41
C ILE A 109 12.00 -7.14 -0.97
N TYR A 110 11.59 -8.27 -1.55
CA TYR A 110 12.12 -8.78 -2.80
C TYR A 110 10.98 -9.15 -3.74
N ARG A 111 10.83 -8.43 -4.87
CA ARG A 111 9.80 -8.71 -5.88
C ARG A 111 10.43 -8.82 -7.24
N ASN A 112 10.25 -9.96 -7.90
CA ASN A 112 10.63 -10.15 -9.28
C ASN A 112 9.71 -9.33 -10.20
N ARG A 113 10.16 -8.17 -10.62
CA ARG A 113 9.40 -7.28 -11.51
C ARG A 113 9.78 -7.59 -12.94
N LYS A 114 8.85 -8.16 -13.71
CA LYS A 114 9.08 -8.56 -15.11
C LYS A 114 9.26 -7.38 -16.05
N ASP A 115 8.80 -6.20 -15.68
CA ASP A 115 8.87 -5.03 -16.52
C ASP A 115 10.22 -4.35 -16.34
N LEU A 116 10.93 -4.14 -17.43
CA LEU A 116 12.19 -3.37 -17.53
C LEU A 116 11.97 -1.88 -17.19
N SER A 117 11.15 -1.60 -16.19
CA SER A 117 10.72 -0.26 -15.78
C SER A 117 11.80 0.55 -15.03
N GLY A 118 13.02 0.03 -14.93
CA GLY A 118 14.10 0.66 -14.14
C GLY A 118 13.90 0.58 -12.61
N ARG A 119 12.89 -0.18 -12.16
CA ARG A 119 12.61 -0.40 -10.73
C ARG A 119 13.51 -1.49 -10.18
N SER A 120 13.94 -1.34 -8.92
CA SER A 120 14.68 -2.38 -8.22
C SER A 120 13.75 -3.50 -7.75
N ASP A 121 14.22 -4.75 -7.83
CA ASP A 121 13.56 -5.93 -7.27
C ASP A 121 13.74 -6.01 -5.75
N GLU A 122 14.81 -5.44 -5.23
CA GLU A 122 15.05 -5.23 -3.81
C GLU A 122 14.71 -3.80 -3.45
N THR A 123 13.76 -3.62 -2.52
CA THR A 123 13.35 -2.29 -2.01
C THR A 123 13.15 -2.35 -0.52
N THR A 124 13.50 -1.25 0.17
CA THR A 124 13.26 -1.12 1.61
C THR A 124 11.88 -0.54 1.87
N GLN A 125 11.11 -1.20 2.72
CA GLN A 125 9.83 -0.71 3.21
C GLN A 125 9.91 -0.38 4.70
N ALA A 126 9.38 0.78 5.08
CA ALA A 126 9.10 1.13 6.47
C ALA A 126 7.59 1.34 6.63
N GLY A 127 7.00 0.75 7.67
CA GLY A 127 5.55 0.83 7.83
C GLY A 127 5.08 0.49 9.24
N ILE A 128 3.79 0.65 9.45
CA ILE A 128 3.11 0.33 10.71
C ILE A 128 1.94 -0.61 10.46
N GLU A 129 1.65 -1.44 11.47
CA GLU A 129 0.47 -2.29 11.53
C GLU A 129 -0.23 -2.11 12.87
N LEU A 130 -1.49 -1.70 12.85
CA LEU A 130 -2.38 -1.59 13.99
C LEU A 130 -3.35 -2.77 13.99
N LEU A 131 -3.16 -3.70 14.91
CA LEU A 131 -3.81 -5.00 14.95
C LEU A 131 -4.76 -5.09 16.14
N GLY A 132 -5.97 -5.59 15.91
CA GLY A 132 -7.00 -5.73 16.94
C GLY A 132 -7.79 -4.44 17.23
N ALA A 133 -7.71 -3.43 16.34
CA ALA A 133 -8.51 -2.22 16.43
C ALA A 133 -9.40 -2.05 15.19
N SER A 134 -10.69 -1.82 15.41
CA SER A 134 -11.68 -1.58 14.37
C SER A 134 -12.22 -0.15 14.39
N GLY A 135 -12.86 0.23 13.28
CA GLY A 135 -13.65 1.45 13.16
C GLY A 135 -12.85 2.73 12.96
N LEU A 136 -13.57 3.83 12.95
CA LEU A 136 -13.13 5.14 12.51
C LEU A 136 -11.86 5.65 13.22
N LYS A 137 -11.76 5.45 14.54
CA LYS A 137 -10.60 5.94 15.31
C LYS A 137 -9.30 5.27 14.91
N ALA A 138 -9.34 3.97 14.60
CA ALA A 138 -8.18 3.22 14.14
C ALA A 138 -7.75 3.69 12.73
N ASP A 139 -8.71 3.95 11.84
CA ASP A 139 -8.42 4.45 10.50
C ASP A 139 -7.82 5.86 10.55
N ILE A 140 -8.38 6.74 11.37
CA ILE A 140 -7.83 8.09 11.59
C ILE A 140 -6.41 8.02 12.15
N GLU A 141 -6.15 7.17 13.16
CA GLU A 141 -4.82 7.02 13.77
C GLU A 141 -3.77 6.67 12.72
N VAL A 142 -4.07 5.67 11.86
CA VAL A 142 -3.10 5.16 10.88
C VAL A 142 -2.92 6.12 9.71
N ILE A 143 -4.00 6.74 9.21
CA ILE A 143 -3.91 7.73 8.12
C ILE A 143 -3.19 9.00 8.60
N ALA A 144 -3.47 9.49 9.80
CA ALA A 144 -2.76 10.63 10.37
C ALA A 144 -1.26 10.32 10.59
N ALA A 145 -0.93 9.07 10.97
CA ALA A 145 0.46 8.62 11.06
C ALA A 145 1.15 8.60 9.68
N ALA A 146 0.43 8.19 8.63
CA ALA A 146 0.95 8.20 7.26
C ALA A 146 1.25 9.63 6.78
N VAL A 147 0.34 10.58 7.03
CA VAL A 147 0.56 11.99 6.67
C VAL A 147 1.75 12.58 7.44
N GLU A 148 1.86 12.34 8.75
CA GLU A 148 2.98 12.81 9.56
C GLU A 148 4.32 12.22 9.11
N ALA A 149 4.36 10.92 8.82
CA ALA A 149 5.52 10.21 8.32
C ALA A 149 6.00 10.79 6.96
N LEU A 150 5.07 11.04 6.05
CA LEU A 150 5.39 11.66 4.76
C LEU A 150 5.85 13.10 4.93
N SER A 151 5.19 13.89 5.78
CA SER A 151 5.56 15.28 6.06
C SER A 151 6.97 15.43 6.63
N ALA A 152 7.46 14.40 7.34
CA ALA A 152 8.85 14.36 7.81
C ALA A 152 9.86 14.14 6.68
N CYS A 153 9.43 13.61 5.53
CA CYS A 153 10.30 13.27 4.40
C CYS A 153 10.18 14.28 3.24
N THR A 154 8.97 14.74 2.94
CA THR A 154 8.69 15.66 1.81
C THR A 154 7.53 16.60 2.12
N GLU A 155 7.52 17.77 1.50
CA GLU A 155 6.42 18.74 1.64
C GLU A 155 5.38 18.58 0.51
N ASN A 156 5.78 18.06 -0.64
CA ASN A 156 4.97 18.04 -1.85
C ASN A 156 4.41 16.63 -2.09
N PHE A 157 3.42 16.23 -1.29
CA PHE A 157 2.72 14.97 -1.47
C PHE A 157 1.20 15.15 -1.38
N ARG A 158 0.48 14.18 -1.93
CA ARG A 158 -0.96 14.00 -1.74
C ARG A 158 -1.23 12.58 -1.29
N LEU A 159 -2.16 12.43 -0.36
CA LEU A 159 -2.68 11.16 0.10
C LEU A 159 -4.09 10.99 -0.46
N GLU A 160 -4.25 10.05 -1.37
CA GLU A 160 -5.53 9.62 -1.91
C GLU A 160 -6.14 8.59 -0.98
N ILE A 161 -7.42 8.79 -0.59
CA ILE A 161 -8.19 7.86 0.23
C ILE A 161 -9.39 7.34 -0.55
N GLY A 162 -9.56 6.03 -0.56
CA GLY A 162 -10.64 5.33 -1.24
C GLY A 162 -11.23 4.21 -0.39
N SER A 163 -12.04 3.37 -1.00
CA SER A 163 -12.63 2.23 -0.33
C SER A 163 -12.70 1.00 -1.23
N ALA A 164 -12.09 -0.09 -0.80
CA ALA A 164 -12.18 -1.38 -1.48
C ALA A 164 -13.64 -1.87 -1.58
N LYS A 165 -14.47 -1.56 -0.58
CA LYS A 165 -15.89 -1.93 -0.56
C LYS A 165 -16.71 -1.21 -1.63
N PHE A 166 -16.35 0.04 -1.99
CA PHE A 166 -17.16 0.82 -2.94
C PHE A 166 -17.10 0.21 -4.33
N PHE A 167 -15.90 -0.06 -4.84
CA PHE A 167 -15.75 -0.77 -6.12
C PHE A 167 -16.34 -2.17 -6.06
N GLY A 168 -16.06 -2.94 -5.00
CA GLY A 168 -16.59 -4.30 -4.83
C GLY A 168 -18.10 -4.35 -4.92
N ALA A 169 -18.81 -3.47 -4.22
CA ALA A 169 -20.27 -3.39 -4.24
C ALA A 169 -20.83 -3.02 -5.62
N LEU A 170 -20.16 -2.13 -6.36
CA LEU A 170 -20.55 -1.82 -7.75
C LEU A 170 -20.31 -3.01 -8.68
N ALA A 171 -19.16 -3.68 -8.54
CA ALA A 171 -18.79 -4.82 -9.38
C ALA A 171 -19.68 -6.04 -9.13
N ASP A 172 -20.19 -6.21 -7.90
CA ASP A 172 -21.10 -7.32 -7.56
C ASP A 172 -22.46 -7.23 -8.25
N GLU A 173 -22.88 -6.04 -8.62
CA GLU A 173 -24.10 -5.80 -9.39
C GLU A 173 -23.94 -6.02 -10.91
N LEU A 174 -22.71 -6.27 -11.38
CA LEU A 174 -22.48 -6.56 -12.79
C LEU A 174 -22.82 -8.03 -13.12
N PRO A 175 -23.53 -8.31 -14.22
CA PRO A 175 -23.88 -9.67 -14.64
C PRO A 175 -22.72 -10.37 -15.35
N VAL A 176 -21.55 -10.47 -14.66
CA VAL A 176 -20.32 -11.04 -15.22
C VAL A 176 -19.65 -11.99 -14.23
N SER A 177 -18.74 -12.83 -14.73
CA SER A 177 -17.94 -13.74 -13.90
C SER A 177 -16.97 -12.99 -12.98
N ALA A 178 -16.48 -13.68 -11.94
CA ALA A 178 -15.44 -13.14 -11.04
C ALA A 178 -14.17 -12.73 -11.82
N ASP A 179 -13.73 -13.53 -12.77
CA ASP A 179 -12.57 -13.21 -13.61
C ASP A 179 -12.78 -11.90 -14.39
N LYS A 180 -14.00 -11.69 -14.90
CA LYS A 180 -14.31 -10.46 -15.63
C LYS A 180 -14.38 -9.23 -14.73
N LYS A 181 -14.83 -9.38 -13.48
CA LYS A 181 -14.77 -8.32 -12.47
C LYS A 181 -13.31 -7.94 -12.16
N GLU A 182 -12.44 -8.94 -12.07
CA GLU A 182 -11.02 -8.73 -11.86
C GLU A 182 -10.34 -8.06 -13.07
N ASP A 183 -10.69 -8.44 -14.32
CA ASP A 183 -10.23 -7.74 -15.53
C ASP A 183 -10.62 -6.25 -15.49
N ILE A 184 -11.85 -5.94 -15.08
CA ILE A 184 -12.34 -4.57 -14.94
C ILE A 184 -11.53 -3.83 -13.88
N ARG A 185 -11.31 -4.44 -12.72
CA ARG A 185 -10.49 -3.87 -11.65
C ARG A 185 -9.07 -3.55 -12.12
N GLN A 186 -8.40 -4.50 -12.79
CA GLN A 186 -7.04 -4.32 -13.33
C GLN A 186 -7.00 -3.23 -14.41
N THR A 187 -8.05 -3.09 -15.19
CA THR A 187 -8.16 -2.06 -16.23
C THR A 187 -8.27 -0.67 -15.61
N ILE A 188 -8.98 -0.53 -14.48
CA ILE A 188 -9.03 0.73 -13.71
C ILE A 188 -7.65 1.01 -13.08
N GLU A 189 -7.04 0.03 -12.42
CA GLU A 189 -5.74 0.16 -11.77
C GLU A 189 -4.64 0.56 -12.75
N SER A 190 -4.65 -0.02 -13.95
CA SER A 190 -3.69 0.33 -15.02
C SER A 190 -4.02 1.64 -15.73
N LYS A 191 -5.09 2.34 -15.31
CA LYS A 191 -5.57 3.61 -15.91
C LYS A 191 -5.89 3.50 -17.40
N ASN A 192 -6.22 2.30 -17.90
CA ASN A 192 -6.61 2.06 -19.29
C ASN A 192 -8.11 2.32 -19.47
N TYR A 193 -8.50 3.60 -19.42
CA TYR A 193 -9.91 4.02 -19.42
C TYR A 193 -10.62 3.79 -20.76
N ALA A 194 -9.88 3.70 -21.87
CA ALA A 194 -10.45 3.33 -23.16
C ALA A 194 -10.95 1.88 -23.15
N ALA A 195 -10.08 0.95 -22.74
CA ALA A 195 -10.45 -0.45 -22.60
C ALA A 195 -11.57 -0.65 -21.56
N LEU A 196 -11.57 0.10 -20.46
CA LEU A 196 -12.65 0.09 -19.47
C LEU A 196 -13.98 0.47 -20.12
N GLY A 197 -14.00 1.53 -20.93
CA GLY A 197 -15.19 1.95 -21.69
C GLY A 197 -15.71 0.82 -22.57
N ASP A 198 -14.86 0.22 -23.40
CA ASP A 198 -15.22 -0.87 -24.31
C ASP A 198 -15.76 -2.10 -23.56
N MET A 199 -15.14 -2.47 -22.44
CA MET A 199 -15.56 -3.60 -21.61
C MET A 199 -16.96 -3.38 -21.01
N LEU A 200 -17.25 -2.17 -20.54
CA LEU A 200 -18.52 -1.83 -19.92
C LEU A 200 -19.63 -1.56 -20.97
N ASP A 201 -19.28 -1.06 -22.16
CA ASP A 201 -20.22 -0.87 -23.26
C ASP A 201 -20.73 -2.19 -23.85
N ALA A 202 -19.98 -3.28 -23.67
CA ALA A 202 -20.42 -4.62 -24.04
C ALA A 202 -21.43 -5.23 -23.06
N LEU A 203 -21.68 -4.59 -21.90
CA LEU A 203 -22.63 -5.05 -20.88
C LEU A 203 -23.98 -4.33 -21.00
N PRO A 204 -25.05 -4.91 -20.44
CA PRO A 204 -26.33 -4.21 -20.33
C PRO A 204 -26.16 -2.90 -19.56
N LYS A 205 -26.71 -1.81 -20.08
CA LYS A 205 -26.69 -0.50 -19.42
C LYS A 205 -27.42 -0.55 -18.10
N SER A 206 -26.77 -0.14 -17.05
CA SER A 206 -27.32 -0.02 -15.69
C SER A 206 -26.69 1.17 -14.95
N VAL A 207 -27.25 1.55 -13.81
CA VAL A 207 -26.66 2.58 -12.96
C VAL A 207 -25.23 2.19 -12.51
N TYR A 208 -24.98 0.89 -12.36
CA TYR A 208 -23.70 0.36 -11.90
C TYR A 208 -22.63 0.37 -12.99
N THR A 209 -22.97 0.01 -14.25
CA THR A 209 -22.04 0.16 -15.37
C THR A 209 -21.66 1.61 -15.60
N GLU A 210 -22.61 2.55 -15.50
CA GLU A 210 -22.32 3.98 -15.60
C GLU A 210 -21.50 4.49 -14.41
N ALA A 211 -21.76 4.00 -13.19
CA ALA A 211 -20.96 4.33 -12.02
C ALA A 211 -19.50 3.91 -12.20
N ILE A 212 -19.23 2.67 -12.60
CA ILE A 212 -17.88 2.15 -12.81
C ILE A 212 -17.15 2.94 -13.90
N LYS A 213 -17.82 3.33 -14.99
CA LYS A 213 -17.22 4.21 -16.01
C LYS A 213 -16.81 5.57 -15.47
N LYS A 214 -17.50 6.06 -14.44
CA LYS A 214 -17.22 7.37 -13.84
C LYS A 214 -16.19 7.31 -12.72
N LEU A 215 -15.93 6.13 -12.11
CA LEU A 215 -14.97 5.98 -11.00
C LEU A 215 -13.64 6.69 -11.26
N PRO A 216 -13.01 6.60 -12.45
CA PRO A 216 -11.76 7.29 -12.71
C PRO A 216 -11.82 8.83 -12.63
N ARG A 217 -13.03 9.39 -12.56
CA ARG A 217 -13.27 10.84 -12.46
C ARG A 217 -13.87 11.26 -11.12
N LEU A 218 -14.18 10.30 -10.26
CA LEU A 218 -14.69 10.54 -8.92
C LEU A 218 -13.53 10.72 -7.93
N PHE A 219 -12.75 11.75 -8.15
CA PHE A 219 -11.63 12.14 -7.27
C PHE A 219 -11.62 13.65 -7.04
N GLY A 220 -11.25 14.06 -5.83
CA GLY A 220 -11.24 15.47 -5.44
C GLY A 220 -11.34 15.66 -3.93
N GLY A 221 -11.86 16.79 -3.52
CA GLY A 221 -12.17 17.11 -2.12
C GLY A 221 -13.56 16.60 -1.69
N ALA A 222 -14.19 17.34 -0.79
CA ALA A 222 -15.50 16.99 -0.25
C ALA A 222 -16.64 16.97 -1.30
N GLU A 223 -16.48 17.67 -2.42
CA GLU A 223 -17.46 17.76 -3.50
C GLU A 223 -17.75 16.39 -4.15
N VAL A 224 -16.75 15.50 -4.17
CA VAL A 224 -16.86 14.16 -4.78
C VAL A 224 -17.93 13.29 -4.11
N PHE A 225 -18.19 13.51 -2.84
CA PHE A 225 -19.24 12.76 -2.12
C PHE A 225 -20.65 13.02 -2.69
N ALA A 226 -20.93 14.26 -3.10
CA ALA A 226 -22.22 14.58 -3.71
C ALA A 226 -22.38 13.94 -5.10
N GLU A 227 -21.28 13.84 -5.86
CA GLU A 227 -21.27 13.14 -7.14
C GLU A 227 -21.45 11.62 -6.99
N ALA A 228 -20.79 11.01 -6.00
CA ALA A 228 -20.89 9.58 -5.75
C ALA A 228 -22.28 9.17 -5.24
N GLU A 229 -22.99 10.05 -4.52
CA GLU A 229 -24.29 9.76 -3.91
C GLU A 229 -25.36 9.34 -4.92
N GLN A 230 -25.29 9.83 -6.16
CA GLN A 230 -26.23 9.45 -7.22
C GLN A 230 -26.21 7.94 -7.54
N PHE A 231 -25.08 7.26 -7.31
CA PHE A 231 -24.89 5.83 -7.55
C PHE A 231 -25.24 4.96 -6.36
N CYS A 232 -25.42 5.56 -5.19
CA CYS A 232 -25.69 4.85 -3.94
C CYS A 232 -27.20 4.62 -3.68
N LYS A 233 -28.07 5.29 -4.44
CA LYS A 233 -29.53 5.25 -4.24
C LYS A 233 -30.07 3.83 -4.33
N GLY A 234 -30.68 3.35 -3.24
CA GLY A 234 -31.28 2.01 -3.17
C GLY A 234 -30.29 0.88 -2.94
N HIS A 235 -29.00 1.19 -2.74
CA HIS A 235 -27.96 0.19 -2.46
C HIS A 235 -27.35 0.41 -1.08
N PRO A 236 -27.76 -0.37 -0.06
CA PRO A 236 -27.36 -0.13 1.34
C PRO A 236 -25.84 -0.10 1.54
N VAL A 237 -25.10 -1.06 0.97
CA VAL A 237 -23.64 -1.16 1.14
C VAL A 237 -22.91 0.05 0.56
N LEU A 238 -23.35 0.55 -0.61
CA LEU A 238 -22.76 1.76 -1.21
C LEU A 238 -23.07 2.99 -0.35
N SER A 239 -24.29 3.12 0.16
CA SER A 239 -24.67 4.26 1.03
C SER A 239 -23.89 4.25 2.33
N GLU A 240 -23.81 3.11 3.03
CA GLU A 240 -23.00 2.97 4.25
C GLU A 240 -21.52 3.26 4.01
N THR A 241 -20.97 2.78 2.90
CA THR A 241 -19.57 3.02 2.54
C THR A 241 -19.31 4.49 2.27
N LEU A 242 -20.21 5.14 1.52
CA LEU A 242 -20.10 6.59 1.23
C LEU A 242 -20.18 7.43 2.50
N ASP A 243 -21.13 7.13 3.41
CA ASP A 243 -21.29 7.83 4.68
C ASP A 243 -20.07 7.63 5.60
N TYR A 244 -19.52 6.43 5.62
CA TYR A 244 -18.29 6.15 6.34
C TYR A 244 -17.11 6.97 5.79
N MET A 245 -16.91 6.98 4.48
CA MET A 245 -15.84 7.75 3.85
C MET A 245 -15.99 9.25 4.07
N ARG A 246 -17.23 9.77 4.00
CA ARG A 246 -17.54 11.18 4.30
C ARG A 246 -17.18 11.52 5.76
N THR A 247 -17.53 10.64 6.69
CA THR A 247 -17.22 10.81 8.13
C THR A 247 -15.71 10.78 8.37
N LEU A 248 -15.00 9.85 7.74
CA LEU A 248 -13.55 9.73 7.83
C LEU A 248 -12.85 10.98 7.29
N TYR A 249 -13.23 11.42 6.08
CA TYR A 249 -12.68 12.62 5.46
C TYR A 249 -12.91 13.85 6.34
N THR A 250 -14.14 14.04 6.86
CA THR A 250 -14.48 15.16 7.73
C THR A 250 -13.66 15.14 9.02
N ALA A 251 -13.45 13.97 9.63
CA ALA A 251 -12.64 13.84 10.81
C ALA A 251 -11.16 14.16 10.55
N LEU A 252 -10.60 13.69 9.45
CA LEU A 252 -9.22 14.01 9.05
C LEU A 252 -9.05 15.50 8.71
N SER A 253 -10.02 16.11 8.03
CA SER A 253 -10.03 17.55 7.75
C SER A 253 -10.09 18.39 9.05
N SER A 254 -10.83 17.91 10.06
CA SER A 254 -10.88 18.58 11.38
C SER A 254 -9.54 18.53 12.13
N LEU A 255 -8.63 17.63 11.73
CA LEU A 255 -7.24 17.59 12.21
C LEU A 255 -6.30 18.50 11.40
N GLY A 256 -6.81 19.25 10.42
CA GLY A 256 -6.02 20.13 9.55
C GLY A 256 -5.23 19.38 8.47
N LEU A 257 -5.72 18.23 8.03
CA LEU A 257 -5.05 17.41 7.01
C LEU A 257 -5.64 17.58 5.60
N ASP A 258 -6.68 18.39 5.44
CA ASP A 258 -7.43 18.57 4.20
C ASP A 258 -6.58 19.01 3.00
N ASP A 259 -5.56 19.84 3.22
CA ASP A 259 -4.62 20.27 2.18
C ASP A 259 -3.80 19.12 1.57
N ARG A 260 -3.71 17.98 2.26
CA ARG A 260 -2.94 16.80 1.87
C ARG A 260 -3.81 15.65 1.39
N LEU A 261 -5.13 15.74 1.61
CA LEU A 261 -6.06 14.65 1.34
C LEU A 261 -6.82 14.85 0.04
N MET A 262 -7.02 13.74 -0.66
CA MET A 262 -7.91 13.63 -1.80
C MET A 262 -8.75 12.38 -1.66
N VAL A 263 -10.04 12.46 -1.93
CA VAL A 263 -10.91 11.29 -2.05
C VAL A 263 -10.80 10.76 -3.47
N ASP A 264 -10.57 9.47 -3.64
CA ASP A 264 -10.56 8.79 -4.94
C ASP A 264 -11.36 7.48 -4.86
N PHE A 265 -12.57 7.47 -5.42
CA PHE A 265 -13.38 6.25 -5.52
C PHE A 265 -12.89 5.30 -6.60
N GLY A 266 -12.01 5.75 -7.50
CA GLY A 266 -11.30 4.92 -8.48
C GLY A 266 -10.03 4.26 -7.95
N LEU A 267 -9.69 4.48 -6.68
CA LEU A 267 -8.53 3.84 -6.03
C LEU A 267 -8.84 2.36 -5.75
N VAL A 268 -8.64 1.54 -6.77
CA VAL A 268 -8.81 0.08 -6.71
C VAL A 268 -7.44 -0.57 -6.64
N GLN A 269 -7.02 -0.94 -5.43
CA GLN A 269 -5.72 -1.57 -5.22
C GLN A 269 -5.79 -3.07 -5.47
N ARG A 270 -4.70 -3.64 -5.97
CA ARG A 270 -4.52 -5.06 -6.26
C ARG A 270 -4.59 -5.97 -5.02
N ASN A 271 -4.50 -5.41 -3.84
CA ASN A 271 -4.48 -6.20 -2.61
C ASN A 271 -5.88 -6.70 -2.27
N ASP A 272 -6.20 -7.92 -2.69
CA ASP A 272 -7.49 -8.59 -2.46
C ASP A 272 -7.85 -8.77 -0.99
N TYR A 273 -6.89 -8.54 -0.08
CA TYR A 273 -7.14 -8.61 1.35
C TYR A 273 -7.74 -7.34 1.96
N TYR A 274 -7.77 -6.21 1.24
CA TYR A 274 -8.37 -4.98 1.79
C TYR A 274 -9.89 -5.11 1.93
N THR A 275 -10.39 -4.75 3.10
CA THR A 275 -11.80 -4.92 3.50
C THR A 275 -12.50 -3.60 3.83
N GLY A 276 -11.81 -2.47 3.71
CA GLY A 276 -12.32 -1.17 4.12
C GLY A 276 -11.67 -0.03 3.38
N VAL A 277 -11.25 1.01 4.14
CA VAL A 277 -10.50 2.14 3.59
C VAL A 277 -9.18 1.67 3.00
N VAL A 278 -8.81 2.24 1.88
CA VAL A 278 -7.51 2.11 1.21
C VAL A 278 -6.94 3.50 0.96
N PHE A 279 -5.63 3.63 0.96
CA PHE A 279 -5.00 4.91 0.69
C PHE A 279 -3.63 4.73 0.03
N SER A 280 -3.27 5.70 -0.80
CA SER A 280 -1.98 5.78 -1.49
C SER A 280 -1.46 7.20 -1.48
N ALA A 281 -0.16 7.37 -1.29
CA ALA A 281 0.45 8.68 -1.38
C ALA A 281 1.35 8.79 -2.60
N TYR A 282 1.27 9.94 -3.23
CA TYR A 282 2.05 10.31 -4.41
C TYR A 282 2.81 11.59 -4.13
N VAL A 283 4.02 11.66 -4.66
CA VAL A 283 4.89 12.84 -4.61
C VAL A 283 5.03 13.40 -6.01
N GLU A 284 5.06 14.71 -6.13
CA GLU A 284 5.29 15.38 -7.41
C GLU A 284 6.61 14.91 -8.04
N ASN A 285 6.60 14.67 -9.34
CA ASN A 285 7.73 14.16 -10.13
C ASN A 285 8.17 12.71 -9.83
N TYR A 286 7.45 11.96 -8.97
CA TYR A 286 7.66 10.53 -8.79
C TYR A 286 6.49 9.73 -9.36
N GLY A 287 6.77 8.85 -10.31
CA GLY A 287 5.73 8.20 -11.15
C GLY A 287 4.87 7.14 -10.45
N ASP A 288 5.20 6.77 -9.19
CA ASP A 288 4.53 5.72 -8.43
C ASP A 288 4.09 6.19 -7.04
N ALA A 289 3.25 5.38 -6.40
CA ALA A 289 2.93 5.58 -5.00
C ALA A 289 4.18 5.37 -4.12
N VAL A 290 4.47 6.35 -3.27
CA VAL A 290 5.57 6.29 -2.28
C VAL A 290 5.14 5.67 -0.95
N LEU A 291 3.83 5.57 -0.72
CA LEU A 291 3.22 4.92 0.44
C LEU A 291 1.88 4.32 0.03
N MET A 292 1.59 3.12 0.52
CA MET A 292 0.31 2.45 0.32
C MET A 292 -0.15 1.80 1.62
N GLY A 293 -1.46 1.82 1.86
CA GLY A 293 -2.04 1.23 3.05
C GLY A 293 -3.53 0.98 2.93
N GLY A 294 -4.09 0.38 3.98
CA GLY A 294 -5.53 0.12 4.06
C GLY A 294 -5.90 -0.83 5.18
N ARG A 295 -7.21 -1.04 5.33
CA ARG A 295 -7.83 -1.93 6.31
C ARG A 295 -8.00 -3.34 5.75
N TYR A 296 -7.60 -4.36 6.52
CA TYR A 296 -7.58 -5.78 6.11
C TYR A 296 -8.06 -6.71 7.24
N ASP A 297 -9.31 -6.60 7.64
CA ASP A 297 -9.90 -7.27 8.81
C ASP A 297 -9.99 -8.79 8.69
N THR A 298 -9.83 -9.37 7.50
CA THR A 298 -9.96 -10.80 7.24
C THR A 298 -8.63 -11.53 7.08
N LEU A 299 -7.52 -10.80 6.90
CA LEU A 299 -6.22 -11.38 6.58
C LEU A 299 -5.72 -12.35 7.64
N LEU A 300 -5.86 -12.00 8.92
CA LEU A 300 -5.34 -12.83 10.00
C LEU A 300 -6.13 -14.14 10.23
N LYS A 301 -7.31 -14.30 9.58
CA LYS A 301 -8.06 -15.56 9.60
C LYS A 301 -7.27 -16.73 9.01
N GLN A 302 -6.43 -16.47 8.01
CA GLN A 302 -5.58 -17.52 7.40
C GLN A 302 -4.52 -18.09 8.36
N PHE A 303 -4.26 -17.41 9.47
CA PHE A 303 -3.35 -17.81 10.55
C PHE A 303 -4.12 -18.20 11.83
N ASP A 304 -5.41 -18.53 11.74
CA ASP A 304 -6.28 -18.91 12.86
C ASP A 304 -6.36 -17.85 13.99
N ALA A 305 -6.10 -16.58 13.67
CA ALA A 305 -6.12 -15.47 14.63
C ALA A 305 -6.96 -14.27 14.11
N PRO A 306 -8.27 -14.47 13.87
CA PRO A 306 -9.11 -13.43 13.29
C PRO A 306 -9.14 -12.17 14.15
N MET A 307 -8.72 -11.05 13.59
CA MET A 307 -8.80 -9.74 14.21
C MET A 307 -8.77 -8.63 13.15
N PRO A 308 -9.42 -7.48 13.42
CA PRO A 308 -9.33 -6.34 12.52
C PRO A 308 -7.92 -5.76 12.49
N ALA A 309 -7.53 -5.25 11.34
CA ALA A 309 -6.22 -4.65 11.17
C ALA A 309 -6.22 -3.55 10.10
N ILE A 310 -5.34 -2.57 10.29
CA ILE A 310 -5.05 -1.52 9.34
C ILE A 310 -3.58 -1.14 9.43
N GLY A 311 -2.93 -0.88 8.31
CA GLY A 311 -1.54 -0.48 8.27
C GLY A 311 -1.15 0.18 6.96
N PHE A 312 0.12 0.55 6.86
CA PHE A 312 0.70 1.03 5.61
C PHE A 312 2.18 0.67 5.51
N ALA A 313 2.67 0.68 4.29
CA ALA A 313 4.08 0.59 3.93
C ALA A 313 4.51 1.81 3.11
N ALA A 314 5.55 2.50 3.54
CA ALA A 314 6.25 3.52 2.77
C ALA A 314 7.46 2.90 2.07
N ASN A 315 7.68 3.28 0.82
CA ASN A 315 8.86 2.91 0.04
C ASN A 315 10.01 3.86 0.39
N VAL A 316 10.95 3.38 1.20
CA VAL A 316 12.11 4.15 1.67
C VAL A 316 12.99 4.60 0.51
N ASP A 317 13.19 3.75 -0.50
CA ASP A 317 14.04 4.06 -1.66
C ASP A 317 13.43 5.17 -2.51
N ALA A 318 12.10 5.13 -2.70
CA ALA A 318 11.37 6.17 -3.40
C ALA A 318 11.47 7.53 -2.68
N LEU A 319 11.22 7.54 -1.38
CA LEU A 319 11.33 8.76 -0.56
C LEU A 319 12.77 9.26 -0.48
N ALA A 320 13.75 8.35 -0.48
CA ALA A 320 15.17 8.72 -0.51
C ALA A 320 15.56 9.37 -1.84
N SER A 321 15.04 8.88 -2.97
CA SER A 321 15.25 9.52 -4.27
C SER A 321 14.65 10.93 -4.30
N VAL A 322 13.41 11.09 -3.83
CA VAL A 322 12.75 12.41 -3.72
C VAL A 322 13.58 13.37 -2.85
N LEU A 323 14.11 12.90 -1.72
CA LEU A 323 14.91 13.70 -0.80
C LEU A 323 16.24 14.16 -1.42
N LEU A 324 16.84 13.33 -2.28
CA LEU A 324 18.05 13.67 -3.06
C LEU A 324 17.74 14.69 -4.15
N ASP A 325 16.66 14.48 -4.91
CA ASP A 325 16.26 15.36 -6.01
C ASP A 325 15.90 16.77 -5.50
N ASP A 326 15.32 16.85 -4.30
CA ASP A 326 15.02 18.11 -3.61
C ASP A 326 16.28 18.83 -3.05
N GLY A 327 17.47 18.23 -3.13
CA GLY A 327 18.72 18.80 -2.61
C GLY A 327 18.77 18.93 -1.08
N ARG A 328 17.96 18.14 -0.36
CA ARG A 328 17.82 18.19 1.10
C ARG A 328 18.82 17.29 1.85
N ILE A 329 19.73 16.66 1.13
CA ILE A 329 20.86 15.90 1.67
C ILE A 329 22.12 16.72 1.50
N GLU A 330 22.69 17.21 2.58
CA GLU A 330 24.03 17.80 2.57
C GLU A 330 25.04 16.66 2.36
N SER A 331 25.67 16.62 1.21
CA SER A 331 26.78 15.71 0.97
C SER A 331 27.93 16.12 1.87
N CYS A 332 28.27 15.30 2.85
CA CYS A 332 29.48 15.50 3.66
C CYS A 332 30.71 15.03 2.86
N LEU A 333 30.96 15.64 1.72
CA LEU A 333 32.23 15.51 1.02
C LEU A 333 33.23 16.45 1.70
N LEU A 334 33.89 15.95 2.74
CA LEU A 334 35.17 16.51 3.16
C LEU A 334 36.17 16.27 2.00
N TYR A 335 36.18 17.15 1.02
CA TYR A 335 37.31 17.28 0.14
C TYR A 335 38.49 17.81 1.00
N THR A 336 39.31 16.91 1.50
CA THR A 336 40.66 17.26 1.85
C THR A 336 41.37 17.57 0.56
N SER A 337 41.52 18.86 0.22
CA SER A 337 42.48 19.28 -0.78
C SER A 337 43.82 18.66 -0.46
N PRO A 338 44.49 17.95 -1.37
CA PRO A 338 45.86 17.56 -1.13
C PRO A 338 46.68 18.84 -1.04
N SER A 339 47.29 19.05 0.13
CA SER A 339 48.28 20.05 0.37
C SER A 339 49.57 19.75 -0.38
#